data_e71677aa414898c2b7e3767a21a0a52a
#
_entry.id   e71677aa414898c2b7e3767a21a0a52a
#
_cell.length_a   1.000
_cell.length_b   1.000
_cell.length_c   1.000
_cell.angle_alpha   90.00
_cell.angle_beta   90.00
_cell.angle_gamma   90.00
#
_symmetry.space_group_name_H-M   'P 1'
#
loop_
_entity.id
_entity.type
_entity.pdbx_description
1 polymer ?
#
loop_
_entity_poly.entity_id
_entity_poly.type
_entity_poly.pdbx_seq_one_letter_code
_entity_poly.pdbx_strand_id
1 'polypeptide(L)'
;MGCKTAWNREFVDSFCTKYFRTTELKRHRENVLFERECALMPDTQPEVERIIQMRRIRRVIREQKQKLLELHHRYQTLQLGEPIPDEIRILYREMEITYRHLEQIRNSGTIIDNEPRRFVRQCPIEECKGFLNEEWYCGLCERHYCKSCNELLDENHVCDKDVVETMKLLNKDSKSCPKCGTVIHKTSGCAQMWCINCHTAFNWRTGQIENGRIHNPHFIEFRRKTMMSREHGDIPCGGAPTFRELREIGATNQILQYAMVIQQVEHEHMFLDTRPIDNTQLRIAYMLNDISKEDFKNFLQRQEKYKDKVRDLSNIFEMIGNTGGDLLRQYVLETERHDEIVDLLQKIIDYGNEIFETIRSRYNSRLPRNIYV
;
A
#
# COMPACT_ATOMS: atom_id res chain seq x y z
N MET A 1 11.34 -31.59 1.31
CA MET A 1 10.78 -30.50 0.49
C MET A 1 9.60 -29.88 1.25
N GLY A 2 9.69 -28.65 1.69
CA GLY A 2 8.60 -27.99 2.41
C GLY A 2 7.45 -27.62 1.45
N CYS A 3 6.20 -27.72 1.89
CA CYS A 3 5.01 -27.47 1.07
C CYS A 3 4.82 -25.99 0.66
N LYS A 4 5.68 -25.08 1.08
CA LYS A 4 5.66 -23.62 0.76
C LYS A 4 4.27 -22.94 0.91
N THR A 5 3.34 -23.60 1.60
CA THR A 5 2.02 -23.02 1.87
C THR A 5 2.13 -22.00 2.99
N ALA A 6 1.52 -20.84 2.83
CA ALA A 6 1.49 -19.83 3.89
C ALA A 6 0.71 -20.39 5.10
N TRP A 7 1.31 -20.34 6.27
CA TRP A 7 0.66 -20.73 7.50
C TRP A 7 -0.44 -19.71 7.84
N ASN A 8 -1.64 -20.20 8.06
CA ASN A 8 -2.71 -19.35 8.56
C ASN A 8 -2.45 -18.96 10.02
N ARG A 9 -3.15 -17.95 10.50
CA ARG A 9 -2.96 -17.44 11.85
C ARG A 9 -3.30 -18.47 12.92
N GLU A 10 -4.32 -19.24 12.69
CA GLU A 10 -4.77 -20.28 13.62
C GLU A 10 -3.69 -21.35 13.81
N PHE A 11 -3.08 -21.84 12.73
CA PHE A 11 -1.96 -22.77 12.82
C PHE A 11 -0.78 -22.17 13.61
N VAL A 12 -0.42 -20.91 13.32
CA VAL A 12 0.67 -20.24 14.06
C VAL A 12 0.30 -20.06 15.55
N ASP A 13 -0.96 -19.75 15.84
CA ASP A 13 -1.44 -19.58 17.22
C ASP A 13 -1.48 -20.90 18.00
N SER A 14 -1.73 -22.04 17.32
CA SER A 14 -1.76 -23.37 17.96
C SER A 14 -0.37 -23.97 18.19
N PHE A 15 0.58 -23.70 17.28
CA PHE A 15 1.88 -24.36 17.27
C PHE A 15 3.00 -23.52 17.89
N CYS A 16 2.98 -22.19 17.74
CA CYS A 16 4.05 -21.32 18.21
C CYS A 16 3.81 -20.78 19.61
N THR A 17 4.89 -20.65 20.39
CA THR A 17 4.82 -20.03 21.73
C THR A 17 4.35 -18.57 21.67
N LYS A 18 3.71 -18.11 22.74
CA LYS A 18 3.26 -16.70 22.85
C LYS A 18 4.45 -15.74 22.69
N TYR A 19 5.60 -16.06 23.28
CA TYR A 19 6.82 -15.26 23.17
C TYR A 19 7.26 -15.11 21.72
N PHE A 20 7.40 -16.20 20.97
CA PHE A 20 7.78 -16.16 19.56
C PHE A 20 6.81 -15.30 18.73
N ARG A 21 5.51 -15.47 18.94
CA ARG A 21 4.47 -14.70 18.19
C ARG A 21 4.51 -13.21 18.47
N THR A 22 4.74 -12.82 19.72
CA THR A 22 4.68 -11.42 20.16
C THR A 22 5.99 -10.67 19.98
N THR A 23 7.11 -11.37 19.82
CA THR A 23 8.45 -10.77 19.68
C THR A 23 9.06 -11.03 18.31
N GLU A 24 9.47 -12.24 18.01
CA GLU A 24 10.24 -12.56 16.81
C GLU A 24 9.39 -12.48 15.54
N LEU A 25 8.27 -13.17 15.52
CA LEU A 25 7.36 -13.16 14.35
C LEU A 25 6.79 -11.75 14.12
N LYS A 26 6.45 -11.05 15.20
CA LYS A 26 6.00 -9.66 15.10
C LYS A 26 7.07 -8.78 14.46
N ARG A 27 8.31 -8.81 14.96
CA ARG A 27 9.44 -8.04 14.42
C ARG A 27 9.73 -8.40 12.97
N HIS A 28 9.70 -9.68 12.64
CA HIS A 28 9.88 -10.12 11.25
C HIS A 28 8.79 -9.56 10.33
N ARG A 29 7.51 -9.66 10.71
CA ARG A 29 6.40 -9.08 9.93
C ARG A 29 6.53 -7.57 9.77
N GLU A 30 6.88 -6.84 10.83
CA GLU A 30 7.13 -5.39 10.79
C GLU A 30 8.22 -5.04 9.78
N ASN A 31 9.31 -5.79 9.74
CA ASN A 31 10.39 -5.56 8.80
C ASN A 31 9.95 -5.86 7.36
N VAL A 32 9.28 -6.98 7.12
CA VAL A 32 8.79 -7.35 5.78
C VAL A 32 7.81 -6.29 5.24
N LEU A 33 6.87 -5.81 6.07
CA LEU A 33 5.92 -4.76 5.67
C LEU A 33 6.66 -3.45 5.37
N PHE A 34 7.62 -3.08 6.22
CA PHE A 34 8.43 -1.89 6.02
C PHE A 34 9.26 -1.97 4.73
N GLU A 35 9.98 -3.06 4.49
CA GLU A 35 10.77 -3.27 3.28
C GLU A 35 9.90 -3.23 2.01
N ARG A 36 8.70 -3.80 2.07
CA ARG A 36 7.73 -3.73 0.98
C ARG A 36 7.33 -2.30 0.63
N GLU A 37 7.07 -1.46 1.63
CA GLU A 37 6.74 -0.06 1.39
C GLU A 37 7.98 0.76 0.96
N CYS A 38 9.17 0.45 1.48
CA CYS A 38 10.43 1.06 1.02
C CYS A 38 10.66 0.83 -0.49
N ALA A 39 10.30 -0.34 -1.00
CA ALA A 39 10.41 -0.64 -2.43
C ALA A 39 9.52 0.25 -3.31
N LEU A 40 8.45 0.83 -2.76
CA LEU A 40 7.53 1.74 -3.45
C LEU A 40 7.88 3.23 -3.26
N MET A 41 8.87 3.55 -2.43
CA MET A 41 9.28 4.94 -2.18
C MET A 41 9.82 5.67 -3.40
N PRO A 42 10.60 5.03 -4.33
CA PRO A 42 11.03 5.70 -5.55
C PRO A 42 9.87 6.27 -6.36
N ASP A 43 8.78 5.52 -6.51
CA ASP A 43 7.58 5.98 -7.22
C ASP A 43 6.88 7.15 -6.50
N THR A 44 7.10 7.29 -5.20
CA THR A 44 6.53 8.35 -4.34
C THR A 44 7.40 9.61 -4.32
N GLN A 45 8.70 9.50 -4.64
CA GLN A 45 9.68 10.58 -4.53
C GLN A 45 9.31 11.86 -5.31
N PRO A 46 8.79 11.83 -6.54
CA PRO A 46 8.42 13.05 -7.26
C PRO A 46 7.40 13.90 -6.50
N GLU A 47 6.44 13.27 -5.85
CA GLU A 47 5.44 13.96 -5.04
C GLU A 47 6.06 14.54 -3.76
N VAL A 48 6.99 13.85 -3.14
CA VAL A 48 7.75 14.35 -1.98
C VAL A 48 8.56 15.59 -2.36
N GLU A 49 9.27 15.57 -3.49
CA GLU A 49 10.02 16.71 -4.01
C GLU A 49 9.10 17.91 -4.24
N ARG A 50 7.94 17.69 -4.86
CA ARG A 50 6.91 18.72 -5.05
C ARG A 50 6.45 19.33 -3.73
N ILE A 51 6.19 18.52 -2.72
CA ILE A 51 5.78 18.98 -1.38
C ILE A 51 6.89 19.80 -0.71
N ILE A 52 8.15 19.38 -0.83
CA ILE A 52 9.31 20.12 -0.29
C ILE A 52 9.39 21.51 -0.94
N GLN A 53 9.27 21.58 -2.26
CA GLN A 53 9.25 22.87 -2.97
C GLN A 53 8.10 23.77 -2.50
N MET A 54 6.89 23.23 -2.38
CA MET A 54 5.75 23.98 -1.86
C MET A 54 5.97 24.46 -0.41
N ARG A 55 6.57 23.64 0.46
CA ARG A 55 6.91 24.02 1.85
C ARG A 55 7.91 25.17 1.88
N ARG A 56 8.93 25.17 0.99
CA ARG A 56 9.91 26.26 0.85
C ARG A 56 9.26 27.56 0.42
N ILE A 57 8.47 27.53 -0.66
CA ILE A 57 7.77 28.70 -1.16
C ILE A 57 6.82 29.28 -0.10
N ARG A 58 6.08 28.44 0.61
CA ARG A 58 5.20 28.88 1.72
C ARG A 58 6.00 29.53 2.87
N ARG A 59 7.27 29.12 3.09
CA ARG A 59 8.15 29.80 4.06
C ARG A 59 8.48 31.20 3.57
N VAL A 60 8.92 31.34 2.32
CA VAL A 60 9.22 32.65 1.71
C VAL A 60 8.01 33.58 1.77
N ILE A 61 6.80 33.09 1.43
CA ILE A 61 5.57 33.87 1.55
C ILE A 61 5.33 34.35 3.00
N ARG A 62 5.60 33.54 4.00
CA ARG A 62 5.44 33.94 5.40
C ARG A 62 6.44 35.03 5.79
N GLU A 63 7.70 34.92 5.37
CA GLU A 63 8.73 35.92 5.59
C GLU A 63 8.39 37.24 4.89
N GLN A 64 7.94 37.19 3.64
CA GLN A 64 7.46 38.37 2.89
C GLN A 64 6.28 39.05 3.59
N LYS A 65 5.29 38.27 4.07
CA LYS A 65 4.14 38.82 4.83
C LYS A 65 4.58 39.48 6.12
N GLN A 66 5.51 38.90 6.86
CA GLN A 66 6.03 39.50 8.07
C GLN A 66 6.74 40.84 7.76
N LYS A 67 7.61 40.84 6.74
CA LYS A 67 8.28 42.08 6.29
C LYS A 67 7.28 43.16 5.85
N LEU A 68 6.20 42.74 5.17
CA LEU A 68 5.13 43.68 4.78
C LEU A 68 4.44 44.31 5.99
N LEU A 69 4.18 43.54 7.05
CA LEU A 69 3.60 44.05 8.30
C LEU A 69 4.55 45.05 8.99
N GLU A 70 5.86 44.76 9.02
CA GLU A 70 6.87 45.64 9.58
C GLU A 70 6.95 46.96 8.79
N LEU A 71 6.91 46.90 7.44
CA LEU A 71 6.86 48.11 6.61
C LEU A 71 5.58 48.91 6.82
N HIS A 72 4.42 48.25 6.87
CA HIS A 72 3.16 48.94 7.15
C HIS A 72 3.18 49.64 8.54
N HIS A 73 3.77 48.98 9.55
CA HIS A 73 3.91 49.63 10.87
C HIS A 73 4.87 50.81 10.83
N ARG A 74 5.97 50.74 10.08
CA ARG A 74 6.91 51.84 9.91
C ARG A 74 6.27 53.07 9.23
N TYR A 75 5.37 52.82 8.30
CA TYR A 75 4.70 53.90 7.53
C TYR A 75 3.26 54.19 7.98
N GLN A 76 2.93 53.88 9.23
CA GLN A 76 1.59 54.15 9.82
C GLN A 76 1.19 55.61 9.81
N THR A 77 2.16 56.52 9.72
CA THR A 77 1.95 57.99 9.73
C THR A 77 1.71 58.59 8.36
N LEU A 78 1.67 57.78 7.29
CA LEU A 78 1.33 58.26 5.93
C LEU A 78 -0.08 58.82 5.89
N GLN A 79 -0.22 60.09 5.38
CA GLN A 79 -1.52 60.71 5.22
C GLN A 79 -2.29 60.15 3.99
N LEU A 80 -3.61 60.24 4.05
CA LEU A 80 -4.45 59.83 2.93
C LEU A 80 -4.09 60.66 1.67
N GLY A 81 -3.62 59.99 0.61
CA GLY A 81 -3.22 60.60 -0.65
C GLY A 81 -1.71 60.60 -0.91
N GLU A 82 -0.87 60.22 0.06
CA GLU A 82 0.56 60.05 -0.19
C GLU A 82 0.86 58.78 -1.00
N PRO A 83 1.86 58.83 -1.89
CA PRO A 83 2.22 57.65 -2.70
C PRO A 83 2.75 56.52 -1.82
N ILE A 84 2.31 55.29 -2.11
CA ILE A 84 2.78 54.08 -1.44
C ILE A 84 4.30 53.99 -1.62
N PRO A 85 5.08 53.84 -0.53
CA PRO A 85 6.54 53.69 -0.60
C PRO A 85 6.99 52.61 -1.58
N ASP A 86 8.04 52.85 -2.33
CA ASP A 86 8.57 51.91 -3.32
C ASP A 86 8.90 50.57 -2.74
N GLU A 87 9.40 50.51 -1.53
CA GLU A 87 9.71 49.23 -0.82
C GLU A 87 8.46 48.35 -0.69
N ILE A 88 7.30 48.94 -0.39
CA ILE A 88 6.04 48.21 -0.26
C ILE A 88 5.56 47.75 -1.65
N ARG A 89 5.68 48.57 -2.67
CA ARG A 89 5.30 48.19 -4.06
C ARG A 89 6.16 47.08 -4.61
N ILE A 90 7.47 47.11 -4.37
CA ILE A 90 8.39 46.07 -4.77
C ILE A 90 8.03 44.75 -4.08
N LEU A 91 7.82 44.77 -2.76
CA LEU A 91 7.47 43.56 -2.00
C LEU A 91 6.15 42.94 -2.45
N TYR A 92 5.13 43.74 -2.81
CA TYR A 92 3.90 43.20 -3.38
C TYR A 92 4.12 42.47 -4.71
N ARG A 93 4.97 43.03 -5.60
CA ARG A 93 5.32 42.36 -6.86
C ARG A 93 6.08 41.02 -6.63
N GLU A 94 7.03 41.03 -5.70
CA GLU A 94 7.76 39.80 -5.33
C GLU A 94 6.78 38.74 -4.76
N MET A 95 5.88 39.13 -3.89
CA MET A 95 4.85 38.26 -3.35
C MET A 95 3.96 37.69 -4.45
N GLU A 96 3.51 38.52 -5.41
CA GLU A 96 2.69 38.04 -6.53
C GLU A 96 3.42 36.99 -7.37
N ILE A 97 4.70 37.19 -7.69
CA ILE A 97 5.54 36.22 -8.41
C ILE A 97 5.63 34.91 -7.58
N THR A 98 5.87 35.03 -6.28
CA THR A 98 5.98 33.85 -5.39
C THR A 98 4.66 33.06 -5.32
N TYR A 99 3.52 33.75 -5.27
CA TYR A 99 2.21 33.08 -5.30
C TYR A 99 1.94 32.39 -6.64
N ARG A 100 2.25 33.04 -7.77
CA ARG A 100 2.12 32.39 -9.10
C ARG A 100 2.98 31.14 -9.19
N HIS A 101 4.21 31.19 -8.69
CA HIS A 101 5.09 30.02 -8.65
C HIS A 101 4.51 28.88 -7.78
N LEU A 102 3.95 29.20 -6.62
CA LEU A 102 3.27 28.20 -5.79
C LEU A 102 2.09 27.57 -6.52
N GLU A 103 1.31 28.34 -7.25
CA GLU A 103 0.19 27.82 -8.05
C GLU A 103 0.65 26.93 -9.21
N GLN A 104 1.72 27.31 -9.89
CA GLN A 104 2.32 26.48 -10.94
C GLN A 104 2.73 25.11 -10.39
N ILE A 105 3.44 25.07 -9.27
CA ILE A 105 3.86 23.79 -8.64
C ILE A 105 2.64 22.99 -8.15
N ARG A 106 1.62 23.65 -7.62
CA ARG A 106 0.38 22.98 -7.21
C ARG A 106 -0.33 22.32 -8.38
N ASN A 107 -0.39 23.01 -9.51
CA ASN A 107 -1.10 22.55 -10.70
C ASN A 107 -0.26 21.57 -11.56
N SER A 108 1.07 21.62 -11.51
CA SER A 108 1.94 20.66 -12.21
C SER A 108 1.83 19.24 -11.65
N GLY A 109 1.33 19.04 -10.44
CA GLY A 109 1.04 17.70 -9.89
C GLY A 109 -0.10 16.94 -10.59
N THR A 110 -0.82 17.58 -11.50
CA THR A 110 -1.84 16.94 -12.37
C THR A 110 -1.29 16.48 -13.71
N ILE A 111 -0.11 16.95 -14.09
CA ILE A 111 0.62 16.47 -15.27
C ILE A 111 1.62 15.45 -14.75
N ILE A 112 1.20 14.19 -14.72
CA ILE A 112 2.11 13.06 -14.56
C ILE A 112 3.04 13.14 -15.77
N ASP A 113 4.30 13.56 -15.56
CA ASP A 113 5.36 13.32 -16.51
C ASP A 113 5.38 11.81 -16.72
N ASN A 114 4.85 11.37 -17.86
CA ASN A 114 4.68 9.95 -18.21
C ASN A 114 6.03 9.25 -18.48
N GLU A 115 7.15 9.91 -18.30
CA GLU A 115 8.45 9.26 -18.35
C GLU A 115 8.78 8.67 -16.97
N PRO A 116 8.84 7.35 -16.84
CA PRO A 116 9.20 6.71 -15.58
C PRO A 116 10.63 7.13 -15.22
N ARG A 117 10.78 7.95 -14.20
CA ARG A 117 12.10 8.32 -13.67
C ARG A 117 12.83 7.07 -13.23
N ARG A 118 14.03 6.86 -13.78
CA ARG A 118 14.87 5.73 -13.38
C ARG A 118 15.70 6.14 -12.18
N PHE A 119 15.56 5.37 -11.11
CA PHE A 119 16.39 5.52 -9.93
C PHE A 119 17.50 4.47 -9.96
N VAL A 120 18.71 4.91 -9.65
CA VAL A 120 19.91 4.07 -9.71
C VAL A 120 20.17 3.43 -8.36
N ARG A 121 20.05 4.19 -7.27
CA ARG A 121 20.41 3.76 -5.92
C ARG A 121 19.74 4.61 -4.85
N GLN A 122 19.63 4.09 -3.63
CA GLN A 122 19.26 4.87 -2.46
C GLN A 122 20.34 5.91 -2.14
N CYS A 123 19.94 7.09 -1.66
CA CYS A 123 20.87 8.13 -1.22
C CYS A 123 21.78 7.60 -0.10
N PRO A 124 23.11 7.80 -0.16
CA PRO A 124 24.04 7.28 0.83
C PRO A 124 23.99 8.01 2.19
N ILE A 125 23.36 9.18 2.28
CA ILE A 125 23.17 9.87 3.57
C ILE A 125 22.11 9.12 4.38
N GLU A 126 22.45 8.67 5.56
CA GLU A 126 21.61 7.88 6.45
C GLU A 126 20.28 8.57 6.82
N GLU A 127 20.31 9.88 6.99
CA GLU A 127 19.15 10.70 7.33
C GLU A 127 18.27 11.02 6.10
N CYS A 128 18.79 10.82 4.87
CA CYS A 128 18.09 11.07 3.63
C CYS A 128 17.42 9.80 3.11
N LYS A 129 16.11 9.82 3.02
CA LYS A 129 15.31 8.68 2.53
C LYS A 129 15.04 8.73 1.02
N GLY A 130 15.80 9.54 0.28
CA GLY A 130 15.67 9.72 -1.15
C GLY A 130 16.45 8.70 -1.97
N PHE A 131 16.30 8.80 -3.29
CA PHE A 131 16.97 7.95 -4.27
C PHE A 131 17.69 8.81 -5.30
N LEU A 132 18.82 8.31 -5.81
CA LEU A 132 19.63 8.95 -6.82
C LEU A 132 19.04 8.65 -8.21
N ASN A 133 18.96 9.68 -9.04
CA ASN A 133 18.60 9.54 -10.45
C ASN A 133 19.82 9.09 -11.32
N GLU A 134 19.66 9.01 -12.65
CA GLU A 134 20.71 8.63 -13.58
C GLU A 134 21.92 9.59 -13.58
N GLU A 135 21.71 10.84 -13.15
CA GLU A 135 22.73 11.89 -13.00
C GLU A 135 23.43 11.85 -11.64
N TRP A 136 23.11 10.86 -10.81
CA TRP A 136 23.62 10.72 -9.43
C TRP A 136 23.26 11.91 -8.52
N TYR A 137 22.12 12.51 -8.78
CA TYR A 137 21.54 13.58 -7.99
C TYR A 137 20.38 13.05 -7.14
N CYS A 138 20.32 13.47 -5.88
CA CYS A 138 19.22 13.19 -4.98
C CYS A 138 18.30 14.41 -4.86
N GLY A 139 17.06 14.28 -5.33
CA GLY A 139 16.10 15.39 -5.29
C GLY A 139 15.58 15.74 -3.88
N LEU A 140 15.78 14.87 -2.86
CA LEU A 140 15.36 15.17 -1.49
C LEU A 140 16.38 16.02 -0.73
N CYS A 141 17.66 15.68 -0.80
CA CYS A 141 18.74 16.44 -0.14
C CYS A 141 19.45 17.41 -1.07
N GLU A 142 19.11 17.42 -2.38
CA GLU A 142 19.65 18.30 -3.41
C GLU A 142 21.18 18.25 -3.55
N ARG A 143 21.76 17.05 -3.45
CA ARG A 143 23.20 16.82 -3.53
C ARG A 143 23.54 15.88 -4.66
N HIS A 144 24.73 16.10 -5.24
CA HIS A 144 25.33 15.24 -6.26
C HIS A 144 26.30 14.25 -5.63
N TYR A 145 26.39 13.07 -6.22
CA TYR A 145 27.24 11.98 -5.74
C TYR A 145 28.15 11.46 -6.84
N CYS A 146 29.32 11.00 -6.46
CA CYS A 146 30.28 10.45 -7.39
C CYS A 146 29.86 9.06 -7.87
N LYS A 147 29.84 8.85 -9.18
CA LYS A 147 29.54 7.54 -9.81
C LYS A 147 30.51 6.43 -9.43
N SER A 148 31.74 6.78 -9.09
CA SER A 148 32.83 5.82 -8.88
C SER A 148 32.90 5.32 -7.44
N CYS A 149 32.77 6.20 -6.44
CA CYS A 149 32.89 5.87 -5.02
C CYS A 149 31.56 5.99 -4.25
N ASN A 150 30.52 6.57 -4.84
CA ASN A 150 29.22 6.83 -4.21
C ASN A 150 29.26 7.82 -3.02
N GLU A 151 30.32 8.59 -2.91
CA GLU A 151 30.46 9.64 -1.90
C GLU A 151 29.94 10.97 -2.41
N LEU A 152 29.75 11.94 -1.50
CA LEU A 152 29.30 13.28 -1.84
C LEU A 152 30.28 13.92 -2.83
N LEU A 153 29.76 14.47 -3.93
CA LEU A 153 30.58 15.19 -4.90
C LEU A 153 30.67 16.66 -4.49
N ASP A 154 31.81 17.05 -3.96
CA ASP A 154 32.18 18.44 -3.69
C ASP A 154 33.25 18.94 -4.66
N GLU A 155 33.62 20.24 -4.58
CA GLU A 155 34.57 20.87 -5.52
C GLU A 155 35.99 20.25 -5.44
N ASN A 156 36.36 19.63 -4.32
CA ASN A 156 37.66 19.03 -4.08
C ASN A 156 37.60 17.48 -4.01
N HIS A 157 36.54 16.86 -4.53
CA HIS A 157 36.33 15.42 -4.40
C HIS A 157 37.45 14.61 -5.06
N VAL A 158 38.13 13.80 -4.27
CA VAL A 158 39.12 12.82 -4.74
C VAL A 158 38.65 11.42 -4.34
N CYS A 159 38.41 10.57 -5.33
CA CYS A 159 37.98 9.20 -5.07
C CYS A 159 39.05 8.40 -4.36
N ASP A 160 38.73 7.78 -3.22
CA ASP A 160 39.57 6.78 -2.58
C ASP A 160 39.63 5.52 -3.47
N LYS A 161 40.84 5.04 -3.74
CA LYS A 161 41.07 3.87 -4.62
C LYS A 161 40.47 2.60 -4.05
N ASP A 162 40.52 2.38 -2.75
CA ASP A 162 40.03 1.19 -2.09
C ASP A 162 38.50 1.17 -2.10
N VAL A 163 37.86 2.34 -1.92
CA VAL A 163 36.40 2.50 -2.04
C VAL A 163 35.93 2.26 -3.46
N VAL A 164 36.64 2.79 -4.47
CA VAL A 164 36.31 2.56 -5.89
C VAL A 164 36.45 1.10 -6.28
N GLU A 165 37.48 0.41 -5.78
CA GLU A 165 37.67 -1.03 -6.05
C GLU A 165 36.60 -1.88 -5.39
N THR A 166 36.26 -1.58 -4.16
CA THR A 166 35.15 -2.20 -3.43
C THR A 166 33.81 -1.99 -4.16
N MET A 167 33.55 -0.77 -4.64
CA MET A 167 32.34 -0.47 -5.40
C MET A 167 32.29 -1.19 -6.75
N LYS A 168 33.42 -1.35 -7.43
CA LYS A 168 33.51 -2.14 -8.67
C LYS A 168 33.19 -3.63 -8.43
N LEU A 169 33.70 -4.20 -7.34
CA LEU A 169 33.42 -5.58 -6.96
C LEU A 169 31.93 -5.76 -6.63
N LEU A 170 31.35 -4.89 -5.83
CA LEU A 170 29.92 -4.93 -5.48
C LEU A 170 29.01 -4.77 -6.71
N ASN A 171 29.39 -3.93 -7.67
CA ASN A 171 28.60 -3.67 -8.87
C ASN A 171 28.72 -4.79 -9.94
N LYS A 172 29.73 -5.64 -9.87
CA LYS A 172 29.95 -6.71 -10.86
C LYS A 172 28.83 -7.74 -10.88
N ASP A 173 28.36 -8.14 -9.69
CA ASP A 173 27.38 -9.21 -9.50
C ASP A 173 26.03 -8.70 -8.94
N SER A 174 25.84 -7.36 -8.94
CA SER A 174 24.62 -6.72 -8.47
C SER A 174 24.15 -5.63 -9.43
N LYS A 175 22.84 -5.49 -9.57
CA LYS A 175 22.20 -4.39 -10.29
C LYS A 175 20.97 -3.90 -9.52
N SER A 176 20.73 -2.62 -9.58
CA SER A 176 19.52 -2.03 -9.01
C SER A 176 18.30 -2.35 -9.88
N CYS A 177 17.19 -2.67 -9.24
CA CYS A 177 15.92 -2.80 -9.93
C CYS A 177 15.57 -1.47 -10.62
N PRO A 178 15.21 -1.46 -11.91
CA PRO A 178 14.94 -0.22 -12.65
C PRO A 178 13.70 0.53 -12.15
N LYS A 179 12.82 -0.13 -11.37
CA LYS A 179 11.63 0.48 -10.81
C LYS A 179 11.82 0.98 -9.37
N CYS A 180 12.33 0.14 -8.47
CA CYS A 180 12.39 0.48 -7.04
C CYS A 180 13.80 0.69 -6.50
N GLY A 181 14.85 0.65 -7.33
CA GLY A 181 16.24 0.88 -6.91
C GLY A 181 16.85 -0.20 -6.00
N THR A 182 16.07 -1.21 -5.59
CA THR A 182 16.58 -2.30 -4.75
C THR A 182 17.70 -3.04 -5.44
N VAL A 183 18.83 -3.20 -4.74
CA VAL A 183 19.97 -3.95 -5.26
C VAL A 183 19.63 -5.45 -5.30
N ILE A 184 19.77 -6.03 -6.48
CA ILE A 184 19.50 -7.44 -6.76
C ILE A 184 20.82 -8.11 -7.15
N HIS A 185 21.11 -9.24 -6.51
CA HIS A 185 22.27 -10.05 -6.81
C HIS A 185 21.88 -11.20 -7.73
N LYS A 186 22.63 -11.39 -8.81
CA LYS A 186 22.44 -12.52 -9.70
C LYS A 186 23.48 -13.59 -9.42
N THR A 187 23.02 -14.73 -8.92
CA THR A 187 23.88 -15.89 -8.66
C THR A 187 24.03 -16.80 -9.88
N SER A 188 22.96 -16.97 -10.67
CA SER A 188 22.93 -17.81 -11.87
C SER A 188 21.64 -17.58 -12.67
N GLY A 189 21.50 -18.18 -13.85
CA GLY A 189 20.25 -18.21 -14.61
C GLY A 189 20.16 -17.22 -15.79
N CYS A 190 18.97 -17.06 -16.36
CA CYS A 190 18.71 -16.26 -17.57
C CYS A 190 18.82 -14.76 -17.34
N ALA A 191 18.76 -13.97 -18.43
CA ALA A 191 18.83 -12.52 -18.34
C ALA A 191 17.54 -11.87 -17.82
N GLN A 192 16.42 -12.58 -17.78
CA GLN A 192 15.17 -12.07 -17.25
C GLN A 192 15.15 -12.17 -15.72
N MET A 193 15.10 -11.03 -15.06
CA MET A 193 15.07 -10.92 -13.60
C MET A 193 13.69 -10.49 -13.13
N TRP A 194 13.36 -10.88 -11.90
CA TRP A 194 12.13 -10.49 -11.24
C TRP A 194 12.46 -9.87 -9.89
N CYS A 195 12.06 -8.63 -9.68
CA CYS A 195 12.20 -7.97 -8.40
C CYS A 195 11.14 -8.50 -7.44
N ILE A 196 11.57 -9.17 -6.38
CA ILE A 196 10.67 -9.72 -5.35
C ILE A 196 9.99 -8.63 -4.51
N ASN A 197 10.57 -7.42 -4.46
CA ASN A 197 10.03 -6.32 -3.68
C ASN A 197 8.90 -5.58 -4.41
N CYS A 198 9.15 -5.11 -5.64
CA CYS A 198 8.16 -4.32 -6.39
C CYS A 198 7.46 -5.11 -7.52
N HIS A 199 7.73 -6.41 -7.64
CA HIS A 199 7.10 -7.34 -8.58
C HIS A 199 7.28 -6.94 -10.07
N THR A 200 8.41 -6.30 -10.39
CA THR A 200 8.72 -5.87 -11.76
C THR A 200 9.70 -6.81 -12.41
N ALA A 201 9.38 -7.25 -13.64
CA ALA A 201 10.31 -8.00 -14.47
C ALA A 201 11.21 -7.05 -15.27
N PHE A 202 12.48 -7.36 -15.38
CA PHE A 202 13.43 -6.55 -16.14
C PHE A 202 14.57 -7.41 -16.69
N ASN A 203 15.20 -6.91 -17.72
CA ASN A 203 16.34 -7.59 -18.35
C ASN A 203 17.64 -7.24 -17.62
N TRP A 204 18.37 -8.25 -17.16
CA TRP A 204 19.64 -8.08 -16.43
C TRP A 204 20.72 -7.36 -17.25
N ARG A 205 20.75 -7.58 -18.58
CA ARG A 205 21.79 -6.97 -19.42
C ARG A 205 21.49 -5.51 -19.71
N THR A 206 20.26 -5.22 -20.12
CA THR A 206 19.85 -3.87 -20.59
C THR A 206 19.30 -2.99 -19.47
N GLY A 207 18.84 -3.56 -18.34
CA GLY A 207 18.13 -2.84 -17.28
C GLY A 207 16.71 -2.41 -17.66
N GLN A 208 16.22 -2.77 -18.85
CA GLN A 208 14.88 -2.38 -19.30
C GLN A 208 13.79 -3.23 -18.64
N ILE A 209 12.66 -2.60 -18.31
CA ILE A 209 11.48 -3.29 -17.79
C ILE A 209 10.87 -4.13 -18.91
N GLU A 210 10.58 -5.38 -18.61
CA GLU A 210 9.93 -6.33 -19.53
C GLU A 210 8.46 -6.52 -19.15
N ASN A 211 7.57 -6.13 -20.09
CA ASN A 211 6.12 -6.30 -19.94
C ASN A 211 5.57 -7.50 -20.72
N GLY A 212 6.45 -8.27 -21.35
CA GLY A 212 6.09 -9.43 -22.16
C GLY A 212 5.87 -10.70 -21.33
N ARG A 213 6.00 -11.86 -21.99
CA ARG A 213 5.87 -13.17 -21.33
C ARG A 213 7.00 -13.36 -20.30
N ILE A 214 6.63 -13.36 -19.02
CA ILE A 214 7.57 -13.54 -17.92
C ILE A 214 7.65 -15.03 -17.60
N HIS A 215 8.87 -15.58 -17.68
CA HIS A 215 9.17 -17.00 -17.41
C HIS A 215 10.06 -17.20 -16.17
N ASN A 216 10.34 -16.12 -15.44
CA ASN A 216 11.13 -16.18 -14.20
C ASN A 216 10.40 -17.04 -13.14
N PRO A 217 11.07 -18.02 -12.50
CA PRO A 217 10.45 -18.91 -11.53
C PRO A 217 9.77 -18.19 -10.35
N HIS A 218 10.35 -17.09 -9.90
CA HIS A 218 9.77 -16.28 -8.79
C HIS A 218 8.46 -15.62 -9.20
N PHE A 219 8.33 -15.18 -10.46
CA PHE A 219 7.07 -14.66 -11.00
C PHE A 219 6.01 -15.76 -11.09
N ILE A 220 6.37 -16.95 -11.57
CA ILE A 220 5.44 -18.08 -11.71
C ILE A 220 4.93 -18.48 -10.30
N GLU A 221 5.79 -18.52 -9.31
CA GLU A 221 5.42 -18.80 -7.92
C GLU A 221 4.53 -17.68 -7.33
N PHE A 222 4.84 -16.41 -7.58
CA PHE A 222 4.01 -15.28 -7.19
C PHE A 222 2.62 -15.37 -7.83
N ARG A 223 2.55 -15.61 -9.15
CA ARG A 223 1.29 -15.75 -9.87
C ARG A 223 0.45 -16.91 -9.37
N ARG A 224 1.06 -18.04 -9.04
CA ARG A 224 0.36 -19.21 -8.47
C ARG A 224 -0.26 -18.90 -7.11
N LYS A 225 0.41 -18.06 -6.31
CA LYS A 225 -0.09 -17.64 -4.98
C LYS A 225 -1.20 -16.59 -5.05
N THR A 226 -1.22 -15.76 -6.09
CA THR A 226 -2.17 -14.64 -6.23
C THR A 226 -3.38 -14.94 -7.12
N MET A 227 -3.27 -15.92 -8.00
CA MET A 227 -4.38 -16.35 -8.85
C MET A 227 -4.99 -17.64 -8.30
N MET A 228 -6.04 -17.52 -7.50
CA MET A 228 -7.03 -18.59 -7.35
C MET A 228 -7.83 -18.65 -8.66
N SER A 229 -7.42 -19.54 -9.58
CA SER A 229 -8.28 -19.92 -10.70
C SER A 229 -9.35 -20.87 -10.17
N ARG A 230 -10.63 -20.56 -10.41
CA ARG A 230 -11.72 -21.51 -10.26
C ARG A 230 -11.40 -22.73 -11.11
N GLU A 231 -11.65 -23.93 -10.59
CA GLU A 231 -11.49 -25.16 -11.35
C GLU A 231 -12.53 -25.19 -12.48
N HIS A 232 -12.11 -25.71 -13.65
CA HIS A 232 -13.00 -25.92 -14.81
C HIS A 232 -14.00 -27.03 -14.44
N GLY A 233 -15.25 -26.66 -14.23
CA GLY A 233 -16.32 -27.60 -13.91
C GLY A 233 -17.33 -27.09 -12.88
N ASP A 234 -17.05 -25.98 -12.22
CA ASP A 234 -18.04 -25.33 -11.34
C ASP A 234 -19.22 -24.81 -12.17
N ILE A 235 -20.37 -25.42 -11.95
CA ILE A 235 -21.66 -24.96 -12.52
C ILE A 235 -21.85 -23.52 -11.99
N PRO A 236 -22.18 -22.55 -12.86
CA PRO A 236 -22.50 -21.21 -12.36
C PRO A 236 -23.73 -21.31 -11.48
N CYS A 237 -23.53 -21.28 -10.15
CA CYS A 237 -24.64 -21.20 -9.21
C CYS A 237 -25.45 -19.95 -9.53
N GLY A 238 -26.75 -20.13 -9.71
CA GLY A 238 -27.69 -19.04 -9.98
C GLY A 238 -27.86 -18.06 -8.83
N GLY A 239 -27.03 -18.12 -7.79
CA GLY A 239 -27.15 -17.36 -6.55
C GLY A 239 -28.32 -17.83 -5.67
N ALA A 240 -28.51 -17.19 -4.51
CA ALA A 240 -29.64 -17.45 -3.62
C ALA A 240 -30.98 -17.17 -4.36
N PRO A 241 -32.02 -17.99 -4.16
CA PRO A 241 -33.33 -17.75 -4.78
C PRO A 241 -33.94 -16.44 -4.25
N THR A 242 -34.66 -15.75 -5.08
CA THR A 242 -35.38 -14.54 -4.71
C THR A 242 -36.57 -14.85 -3.80
N PHE A 243 -36.95 -13.88 -2.95
CA PHE A 243 -38.21 -14.04 -2.14
C PHE A 243 -39.43 -14.32 -2.94
N ARG A 244 -39.47 -13.85 -4.18
CA ARG A 244 -40.59 -14.12 -5.10
C ARG A 244 -40.63 -15.60 -5.48
N GLU A 245 -39.51 -16.16 -5.90
CA GLU A 245 -39.40 -17.60 -6.23
C GLU A 245 -39.79 -18.47 -5.04
N LEU A 246 -39.30 -18.14 -3.82
CA LEU A 246 -39.66 -18.90 -2.62
C LEU A 246 -41.14 -18.82 -2.26
N ARG A 247 -41.81 -17.68 -2.46
CA ARG A 247 -43.27 -17.54 -2.24
C ARG A 247 -44.08 -18.27 -3.27
N GLU A 248 -43.66 -18.26 -4.53
CA GLU A 248 -44.35 -18.95 -5.64
C GLU A 248 -44.40 -20.48 -5.40
N ILE A 249 -43.38 -21.06 -4.77
CA ILE A 249 -43.36 -22.48 -4.37
C ILE A 249 -44.03 -22.77 -3.01
N GLY A 250 -44.58 -21.76 -2.34
CA GLY A 250 -45.23 -21.93 -1.04
C GLY A 250 -44.26 -22.18 0.11
N ALA A 251 -43.04 -21.60 0.05
CA ALA A 251 -42.05 -21.78 1.11
C ALA A 251 -42.57 -21.35 2.49
N THR A 252 -42.18 -22.09 3.53
CA THR A 252 -42.59 -21.82 4.92
C THR A 252 -42.00 -20.50 5.43
N ASN A 253 -42.62 -19.91 6.47
CA ASN A 253 -42.08 -18.71 7.09
C ASN A 253 -40.65 -18.90 7.60
N GLN A 254 -40.32 -20.11 8.06
CA GLN A 254 -38.98 -20.45 8.53
C GLN A 254 -37.93 -20.36 7.39
N ILE A 255 -38.22 -20.92 6.22
CA ILE A 255 -37.33 -20.78 5.04
C ILE A 255 -37.19 -19.32 4.61
N LEU A 256 -38.27 -18.54 4.64
CA LEU A 256 -38.22 -17.11 4.34
C LEU A 256 -37.36 -16.34 5.35
N GLN A 257 -37.36 -16.70 6.62
CA GLN A 257 -36.49 -16.12 7.63
C GLN A 257 -35.00 -16.42 7.32
N TYR A 258 -34.66 -17.67 7.02
CA TYR A 258 -33.31 -18.02 6.60
C TYR A 258 -32.87 -17.27 5.34
N ALA A 259 -33.74 -17.14 4.35
CA ALA A 259 -33.46 -16.38 3.15
C ALA A 259 -33.15 -14.88 3.46
N MET A 260 -33.90 -14.28 4.41
CA MET A 260 -33.63 -12.91 4.88
C MET A 260 -32.26 -12.79 5.55
N VAL A 261 -31.92 -13.75 6.39
CA VAL A 261 -30.62 -13.77 7.10
C VAL A 261 -29.48 -13.93 6.11
N ILE A 262 -29.57 -14.84 5.14
CA ILE A 262 -28.53 -15.04 4.12
C ILE A 262 -28.36 -13.78 3.26
N GLN A 263 -29.47 -13.16 2.85
CA GLN A 263 -29.41 -11.90 2.09
C GLN A 263 -28.78 -10.76 2.90
N GLN A 264 -29.07 -10.71 4.22
CA GLN A 264 -28.41 -9.74 5.11
C GLN A 264 -26.90 -9.98 5.19
N VAL A 265 -26.46 -11.24 5.31
CA VAL A 265 -25.04 -11.61 5.33
C VAL A 265 -24.33 -11.20 4.04
N GLU A 266 -24.96 -11.47 2.88
CA GLU A 266 -24.42 -11.02 1.58
C GLU A 266 -24.31 -9.49 1.51
N HIS A 267 -25.31 -8.78 2.02
CA HIS A 267 -25.30 -7.32 2.08
C HIS A 267 -24.17 -6.80 2.99
N GLU A 268 -24.01 -7.34 4.20
CA GLU A 268 -22.92 -6.97 5.08
C GLU A 268 -21.55 -7.29 4.47
N HIS A 269 -21.41 -8.41 3.75
CA HIS A 269 -20.20 -8.76 3.01
C HIS A 269 -19.81 -7.68 1.99
N MET A 270 -20.78 -7.10 1.26
CA MET A 270 -20.50 -6.04 0.28
C MET A 270 -19.94 -4.76 0.90
N PHE A 271 -20.20 -4.50 2.17
CA PHE A 271 -19.65 -3.33 2.90
C PHE A 271 -18.27 -3.56 3.50
N LEU A 272 -17.74 -4.78 3.45
CA LEU A 272 -16.37 -5.03 3.87
C LEU A 272 -15.37 -4.43 2.87
N ASP A 273 -14.53 -3.51 3.32
CA ASP A 273 -13.49 -2.95 2.47
C ASP A 273 -12.31 -3.91 2.35
N THR A 274 -12.38 -4.77 1.34
CA THR A 274 -11.33 -5.75 1.01
C THR A 274 -10.24 -5.17 0.09
N ARG A 275 -10.37 -3.90 -0.37
CA ARG A 275 -9.43 -3.27 -1.29
C ARG A 275 -8.04 -3.15 -0.68
N PRO A 276 -6.98 -3.18 -1.50
CA PRO A 276 -5.64 -2.87 -1.05
C PRO A 276 -5.58 -1.48 -0.41
N ILE A 277 -4.96 -1.36 0.75
CA ILE A 277 -4.75 -0.05 1.39
C ILE A 277 -3.66 0.69 0.61
N ASP A 278 -3.97 1.92 0.22
CA ASP A 278 -2.99 2.83 -0.37
C ASP A 278 -2.20 3.54 0.74
N ASN A 279 -0.91 3.20 0.84
CA ASN A 279 0.02 3.77 1.81
C ASN A 279 0.81 4.96 1.27
N THR A 280 0.43 5.54 0.12
CA THR A 280 1.16 6.65 -0.51
C THR A 280 1.37 7.81 0.46
N GLN A 281 0.33 8.26 1.17
CA GLN A 281 0.44 9.35 2.13
C GLN A 281 1.34 9.01 3.32
N LEU A 282 1.34 7.75 3.75
CA LEU A 282 2.19 7.27 4.84
C LEU A 282 3.67 7.23 4.40
N ARG A 283 3.96 6.81 3.15
CA ARG A 283 5.30 6.88 2.56
C ARG A 283 5.78 8.31 2.43
N ILE A 284 4.93 9.23 1.95
CA ILE A 284 5.23 10.67 1.87
C ILE A 284 5.64 11.22 3.24
N ALA A 285 4.82 10.98 4.27
CA ALA A 285 5.09 11.45 5.62
C ALA A 285 6.43 10.90 6.17
N TYR A 286 6.72 9.63 5.90
CA TYR A 286 7.99 9.03 6.30
C TYR A 286 9.18 9.62 5.53
N MET A 287 9.09 9.82 4.21
CA MET A 287 10.15 10.40 3.39
C MET A 287 10.42 11.87 3.72
N LEU A 288 9.40 12.62 4.17
CA LEU A 288 9.51 13.99 4.65
C LEU A 288 10.05 14.10 6.09
N ASN A 289 10.32 12.98 6.77
CA ASN A 289 10.67 12.91 8.19
C ASN A 289 9.56 13.46 9.13
N ASP A 290 8.31 13.48 8.69
CA ASP A 290 7.16 13.89 9.52
C ASP A 290 6.78 12.78 10.51
N ILE A 291 7.16 11.52 10.25
CA ILE A 291 6.99 10.37 11.16
C ILE A 291 8.29 9.57 11.32
N SER A 292 8.46 8.94 12.47
CA SER A 292 9.62 8.07 12.75
C SER A 292 9.49 6.71 12.00
N LYS A 293 10.61 5.98 11.93
CA LYS A 293 10.62 4.61 11.38
C LYS A 293 9.75 3.66 12.20
N GLU A 294 9.77 3.82 13.51
CA GLU A 294 8.99 3.05 14.46
C GLU A 294 7.49 3.32 14.29
N ASP A 295 7.10 4.58 14.16
CA ASP A 295 5.70 4.94 13.91
C ASP A 295 5.22 4.39 12.58
N PHE A 296 6.04 4.51 11.52
CA PHE A 296 5.72 3.96 10.21
C PHE A 296 5.46 2.44 10.30
N LYS A 297 6.36 1.67 10.92
CA LYS A 297 6.18 0.24 11.15
C LYS A 297 4.91 -0.08 11.95
N ASN A 298 4.64 0.69 13.00
CA ASN A 298 3.44 0.52 13.83
C ASN A 298 2.15 0.77 13.05
N PHE A 299 2.11 1.80 12.18
CA PHE A 299 0.97 2.05 11.31
C PHE A 299 0.74 0.89 10.33
N LEU A 300 1.79 0.42 9.65
CA LEU A 300 1.71 -0.70 8.73
C LEU A 300 1.19 -1.97 9.42
N GLN A 301 1.68 -2.25 10.63
CA GLN A 301 1.24 -3.42 11.38
C GLN A 301 -0.23 -3.34 11.80
N ARG A 302 -0.71 -2.15 12.22
CA ARG A 302 -2.14 -1.94 12.55
C ARG A 302 -3.03 -2.15 11.32
N GLN A 303 -2.61 -1.62 10.17
CA GLN A 303 -3.32 -1.80 8.91
C GLN A 303 -3.36 -3.26 8.47
N GLU A 304 -2.24 -3.98 8.58
CA GLU A 304 -2.18 -5.41 8.24
C GLU A 304 -3.07 -6.24 9.16
N LYS A 305 -3.06 -5.95 10.47
CA LYS A 305 -3.97 -6.59 11.43
C LYS A 305 -5.44 -6.33 11.09
N TYR A 306 -5.76 -5.12 10.64
CA TYR A 306 -7.10 -4.78 10.18
C TYR A 306 -7.48 -5.56 8.92
N LYS A 307 -6.58 -5.64 7.92
CA LYS A 307 -6.79 -6.45 6.71
C LYS A 307 -6.99 -7.92 7.01
N ASP A 308 -6.17 -8.49 7.89
CA ASP A 308 -6.32 -9.88 8.32
C ASP A 308 -7.71 -10.12 8.90
N LYS A 309 -8.19 -9.20 9.77
CA LYS A 309 -9.53 -9.27 10.34
C LYS A 309 -10.63 -9.19 9.29
N VAL A 310 -10.54 -8.22 8.37
CA VAL A 310 -11.53 -8.04 7.30
C VAL A 310 -11.57 -9.27 6.39
N ARG A 311 -10.40 -9.84 6.06
CA ARG A 311 -10.31 -11.06 5.26
C ARG A 311 -10.96 -12.26 5.97
N ASP A 312 -10.68 -12.45 7.26
CA ASP A 312 -11.29 -13.54 8.03
C ASP A 312 -12.81 -13.39 8.06
N LEU A 313 -13.34 -12.17 8.25
CA LEU A 313 -14.78 -11.88 8.20
C LEU A 313 -15.37 -12.12 6.80
N SER A 314 -14.68 -11.64 5.75
CA SER A 314 -15.11 -11.81 4.36
C SER A 314 -15.26 -13.29 4.02
N ASN A 315 -14.29 -14.12 4.41
CA ASN A 315 -14.33 -15.56 4.15
C ASN A 315 -15.54 -16.23 4.82
N ILE A 316 -15.91 -15.81 6.04
CA ILE A 316 -17.07 -16.38 6.75
C ILE A 316 -18.39 -15.91 6.12
N PHE A 317 -18.51 -14.64 5.81
CA PHE A 317 -19.70 -14.12 5.13
C PHE A 317 -19.89 -14.78 3.76
N GLU A 318 -18.80 -14.93 2.98
CA GLU A 318 -18.80 -15.62 1.70
C GLU A 318 -19.24 -17.11 1.86
N MET A 319 -18.72 -17.79 2.85
CA MET A 319 -19.09 -19.18 3.14
C MET A 319 -20.58 -19.29 3.48
N ILE A 320 -21.11 -18.47 4.40
CA ILE A 320 -22.51 -18.49 4.80
C ILE A 320 -23.42 -18.12 3.62
N GLY A 321 -23.08 -17.05 2.87
CA GLY A 321 -23.86 -16.60 1.72
C GLY A 321 -23.93 -17.65 0.62
N ASN A 322 -22.77 -18.18 0.20
CA ASN A 322 -22.71 -19.17 -0.89
C ASN A 322 -23.40 -20.49 -0.48
N THR A 323 -23.02 -21.07 0.66
CA THR A 323 -23.58 -22.38 1.08
C THR A 323 -25.05 -22.26 1.46
N GLY A 324 -25.44 -21.16 2.13
CA GLY A 324 -26.84 -20.91 2.45
C GLY A 324 -27.68 -20.65 1.20
N GLY A 325 -27.16 -19.90 0.24
CA GLY A 325 -27.80 -19.70 -1.05
C GLY A 325 -28.01 -21.00 -1.82
N ASP A 326 -27.00 -21.89 -1.83
CA ASP A 326 -27.08 -23.21 -2.47
C ASP A 326 -28.15 -24.10 -1.80
N LEU A 327 -28.22 -24.12 -0.47
CA LEU A 327 -29.23 -24.88 0.26
C LEU A 327 -30.66 -24.37 -0.01
N LEU A 328 -30.83 -23.05 -0.08
CA LEU A 328 -32.11 -22.46 -0.45
C LEU A 328 -32.48 -22.78 -1.90
N ARG A 329 -31.52 -22.87 -2.80
CA ARG A 329 -31.71 -23.28 -4.19
C ARG A 329 -32.11 -24.77 -4.28
N GLN A 330 -31.48 -25.63 -3.45
CA GLN A 330 -31.88 -27.04 -3.36
C GLN A 330 -33.33 -27.17 -2.84
N TYR A 331 -33.73 -26.36 -1.85
CA TYR A 331 -35.10 -26.33 -1.39
C TYR A 331 -36.13 -26.00 -2.49
N VAL A 332 -35.76 -25.06 -3.38
CA VAL A 332 -36.64 -24.72 -4.54
C VAL A 332 -36.86 -25.92 -5.47
N LEU A 333 -35.84 -26.79 -5.61
CA LEU A 333 -35.89 -27.97 -6.46
C LEU A 333 -36.53 -29.17 -5.76
N GLU A 334 -36.35 -29.32 -4.45
CA GLU A 334 -36.74 -30.50 -3.66
C GLU A 334 -37.39 -30.06 -2.34
N THR A 335 -38.63 -29.53 -2.43
CA THR A 335 -39.36 -29.01 -1.26
C THR A 335 -39.66 -30.07 -0.19
N GLU A 336 -39.63 -31.37 -0.56
CA GLU A 336 -39.84 -32.51 0.33
C GLU A 336 -38.73 -32.62 1.43
N ARG A 337 -37.53 -32.08 1.17
CA ARG A 337 -36.40 -32.11 2.09
C ARG A 337 -36.37 -30.93 3.08
N HIS A 338 -37.55 -30.34 3.36
CA HIS A 338 -37.68 -29.16 4.19
C HIS A 338 -36.91 -29.24 5.51
N ASP A 339 -37.15 -30.29 6.33
CA ASP A 339 -36.57 -30.39 7.65
C ASP A 339 -35.04 -30.58 7.60
N GLU A 340 -34.53 -31.33 6.62
CA GLU A 340 -33.13 -31.52 6.41
C GLU A 340 -32.43 -30.20 6.01
N ILE A 341 -33.02 -29.44 5.10
CA ILE A 341 -32.45 -28.17 4.63
C ILE A 341 -32.46 -27.13 5.76
N VAL A 342 -33.54 -27.07 6.55
CA VAL A 342 -33.63 -26.19 7.72
C VAL A 342 -32.53 -26.54 8.74
N ASP A 343 -32.31 -27.82 9.03
CA ASP A 343 -31.25 -28.27 9.94
C ASP A 343 -29.86 -27.88 9.42
N LEU A 344 -29.60 -28.04 8.12
CA LEU A 344 -28.34 -27.63 7.50
C LEU A 344 -28.14 -26.12 7.51
N LEU A 345 -29.16 -25.31 7.23
CA LEU A 345 -29.11 -23.87 7.32
C LEU A 345 -28.80 -23.40 8.74
N GLN A 346 -29.43 -24.01 9.75
CA GLN A 346 -29.16 -23.70 11.17
C GLN A 346 -27.70 -24.03 11.51
N LYS A 347 -27.19 -25.20 11.11
CA LYS A 347 -25.81 -25.60 11.35
C LYS A 347 -24.78 -24.64 10.76
N ILE A 348 -25.03 -24.10 9.57
CA ILE A 348 -24.14 -23.12 8.94
C ILE A 348 -24.12 -21.81 9.73
N ILE A 349 -25.28 -21.34 10.20
CA ILE A 349 -25.36 -20.12 10.99
C ILE A 349 -24.69 -20.31 12.35
N ASP A 350 -24.92 -21.43 13.02
CA ASP A 350 -24.30 -21.75 14.31
C ASP A 350 -22.78 -21.81 14.17
N TYR A 351 -22.26 -22.50 13.15
CA TYR A 351 -20.85 -22.54 12.82
C TYR A 351 -20.27 -21.12 12.54
N GLY A 352 -20.98 -20.30 11.76
CA GLY A 352 -20.58 -18.92 11.50
C GLY A 352 -20.47 -18.09 12.79
N ASN A 353 -21.44 -18.22 13.69
CA ASN A 353 -21.44 -17.57 14.99
C ASN A 353 -20.27 -18.01 15.88
N GLU A 354 -19.94 -19.30 15.88
CA GLU A 354 -18.78 -19.85 16.60
C GLU A 354 -17.47 -19.27 16.10
N ILE A 355 -17.32 -19.14 14.78
CA ILE A 355 -16.14 -18.51 14.18
C ILE A 355 -16.10 -17.01 14.47
N PHE A 356 -17.23 -16.30 14.50
CA PHE A 356 -17.26 -14.88 14.91
C PHE A 356 -16.73 -14.68 16.33
N GLU A 357 -17.08 -15.55 17.29
CA GLU A 357 -16.51 -15.49 18.63
C GLU A 357 -14.99 -15.71 18.63
N THR A 358 -14.52 -16.66 17.81
CA THR A 358 -13.08 -16.92 17.63
C THR A 358 -12.35 -15.69 17.05
N ILE A 359 -12.91 -15.04 16.03
CA ILE A 359 -12.36 -13.82 15.43
C ILE A 359 -12.40 -12.67 16.45
N ARG A 360 -13.50 -12.51 17.21
CA ARG A 360 -13.65 -11.50 18.26
C ARG A 360 -12.54 -11.63 19.31
N SER A 361 -12.30 -12.84 19.79
CA SER A 361 -11.25 -13.14 20.75
C SER A 361 -9.85 -12.86 20.16
N ARG A 362 -9.58 -13.32 18.91
CA ARG A 362 -8.29 -13.19 18.23
C ARG A 362 -7.88 -11.74 18.01
N TYR A 363 -8.80 -10.90 17.58
CA TYR A 363 -8.50 -9.50 17.23
C TYR A 363 -8.82 -8.51 18.36
N ASN A 364 -9.41 -8.97 19.49
CA ASN A 364 -9.87 -8.14 20.59
C ASN A 364 -10.67 -6.93 20.11
N SER A 365 -11.64 -7.15 19.24
CA SER A 365 -12.39 -6.08 18.60
C SER A 365 -13.88 -6.39 18.56
N ARG A 366 -14.69 -5.32 18.56
CA ARG A 366 -16.12 -5.45 18.30
C ARG A 366 -16.32 -5.96 16.86
N LEU A 367 -17.09 -7.01 16.72
CA LEU A 367 -17.52 -7.58 15.44
C LEU A 367 -19.02 -7.29 15.23
N PRO A 368 -19.54 -7.56 14.03
CA PRO A 368 -20.98 -7.67 13.81
C PRO A 368 -21.64 -8.53 14.91
N ARG A 369 -22.90 -8.27 15.20
CA ARG A 369 -23.67 -9.09 16.13
C ARG A 369 -23.78 -10.52 15.60
N ASN A 370 -23.99 -11.48 16.50
CA ASN A 370 -24.28 -12.84 16.08
C ASN A 370 -25.52 -12.85 15.16
N ILE A 371 -25.51 -13.75 14.21
CA ILE A 371 -26.60 -13.97 13.28
C ILE A 371 -27.66 -14.81 13.99
N TYR A 372 -28.88 -14.33 14.02
CA TYR A 372 -30.02 -15.04 14.59
C TYR A 372 -31.11 -15.14 13.53
N VAL A 373 -31.81 -16.29 13.50
CA VAL A 373 -32.98 -16.57 12.66
C VAL A 373 -34.27 -16.34 13.41
#